data_7db1a25364a292ff4bc4da21c1472ec5
#
_entry.id   7db1a25364a292ff4bc4da21c1472ec5
#
_cell.length_a   1.000
_cell.length_b   1.000
_cell.length_c   1.000
_cell.angle_alpha   90.00
_cell.angle_beta   90.00
_cell.angle_gamma   90.00
#
_symmetry.space_group_name_H-M   'P 1'
#
loop_
_entity.id
_entity.type
_entity.pdbx_description
1 polymer ?
#
loop_
_entity_poly.entity_id
_entity_poly.type
_entity_poly.pdbx_seq_one_letter_code
_entity_poly.pdbx_strand_id
1 'polypeptide(L)'
;MCIRDRIKEPTRTLTVGADGFPSWFDGGFLNTSYACLDLHVDAGRGDQDALIYDSPVSNTIEIYSYSELLHRVARVAGSLKKLGVTRGAVVVIYMPMLSLIHI
;
A
#
# COMPACT_ATOMS: atom_id res chain seq x y z
N MET A 1 -2.29 0.87 12.70
CA MET A 1 -1.24 1.49 11.85
C MET A 1 -0.05 1.74 12.74
N CYS A 2 1.01 0.95 12.57
CA CYS A 2 2.18 1.03 13.45
C CYS A 2 2.99 2.31 13.17
N ILE A 3 3.29 3.05 14.25
CA ILE A 3 4.07 4.30 14.21
C ILE A 3 5.52 4.05 13.76
N ARG A 4 6.00 2.80 13.81
CA ARG A 4 7.38 2.42 13.48
C ARG A 4 7.73 2.42 11.99
N ASP A 5 6.74 2.47 11.09
CA ASP A 5 6.94 2.29 9.65
C ASP A 5 7.07 3.62 8.89
N ARG A 6 7.37 4.70 9.60
CA ARG A 6 7.48 6.04 9.02
C ARG A 6 8.91 6.35 8.61
N ILE A 7 9.05 6.91 7.42
CA ILE A 7 10.33 7.45 6.93
C ILE A 7 10.74 8.68 7.75
N LYS A 8 9.75 9.46 8.20
CA LYS A 8 9.94 10.61 9.07
C LYS A 8 8.81 10.68 10.09
N GLU A 9 9.16 10.78 11.37
CA GLU A 9 8.20 10.94 12.45
C GLU A 9 7.48 12.29 12.36
N PRO A 10 6.19 12.34 12.69
CA PRO A 10 5.44 13.59 12.76
C PRO A 10 5.87 14.40 13.98
N THR A 11 5.78 15.70 13.85
CA THR A 11 6.04 16.63 14.97
C THR A 11 4.89 16.65 15.98
N ARG A 12 3.66 16.44 15.50
CA ARG A 12 2.44 16.36 16.30
C ARG A 12 1.48 15.33 15.73
N THR A 13 0.70 14.69 16.61
CA THR A 13 -0.30 13.70 16.20
C THR A 13 -1.52 14.36 15.58
N LEU A 14 -1.94 15.50 16.12
CA LEU A 14 -3.09 16.26 15.65
C LEU A 14 -2.80 17.75 15.80
N THR A 15 -3.08 18.50 14.75
CA THR A 15 -3.08 19.97 14.73
C THR A 15 -4.41 20.45 14.16
N VAL A 16 -4.92 21.57 14.68
CA VAL A 16 -6.08 22.24 14.09
C VAL A 16 -5.57 23.50 13.41
N GLY A 17 -5.78 23.60 12.10
CA GLY A 17 -5.39 24.75 11.31
C GLY A 17 -6.23 26.00 11.64
N ALA A 18 -5.80 27.17 11.16
CA ALA A 18 -6.54 28.41 11.30
C ALA A 18 -7.92 28.37 10.59
N ASP A 19 -8.10 27.46 9.64
CA ASP A 19 -9.33 27.14 8.92
C ASP A 19 -10.29 26.24 9.70
N GLY A 20 -9.89 25.79 10.91
CA GLY A 20 -10.66 24.89 11.76
C GLY A 20 -10.61 23.41 11.36
N PHE A 21 -9.91 23.05 10.28
CA PHE A 21 -9.78 21.65 9.88
C PHE A 21 -8.64 20.93 10.62
N PRO A 22 -8.90 19.68 11.06
CA PRO A 22 -7.86 18.87 11.70
C PRO A 22 -6.85 18.35 10.66
N SER A 23 -5.57 18.53 10.95
CA SER A 23 -4.47 17.90 10.24
C SER A 23 -3.83 16.83 11.13
N TRP A 24 -3.70 15.62 10.60
CA TRP A 24 -3.16 14.49 11.32
C TRP A 24 -1.71 14.23 10.93
N PHE A 25 -0.86 14.01 11.93
CA PHE A 25 0.53 13.62 11.75
C PHE A 25 1.38 14.60 10.95
N ASP A 26 1.28 15.89 11.28
CA ASP A 26 2.00 16.97 10.62
C ASP A 26 3.51 16.71 10.54
N GLY A 27 4.06 16.91 9.33
CA GLY A 27 5.47 16.71 9.05
C GLY A 27 5.92 15.26 8.98
N GLY A 28 5.00 14.30 9.19
CA GLY A 28 5.27 12.88 9.02
C GLY A 28 5.26 12.46 7.55
N PHE A 29 6.13 11.52 7.19
CA PHE A 29 6.17 10.92 5.86
C PHE A 29 6.10 9.40 5.97
N LEU A 30 5.22 8.80 5.19
CA LEU A 30 4.99 7.37 5.12
C LEU A 30 4.96 6.94 3.65
N ASN A 31 5.59 5.82 3.34
CA ASN A 31 5.35 5.09 2.11
C ASN A 31 4.53 3.84 2.43
N THR A 32 3.27 3.85 2.07
CA THR A 32 2.33 2.74 2.37
C THR A 32 2.78 1.44 1.70
N SER A 33 3.26 1.49 0.45
CA SER A 33 3.74 0.30 -0.26
C SER A 33 4.95 -0.31 0.47
N TYR A 34 5.91 0.51 0.87
CA TYR A 34 7.07 0.07 1.64
C TYR A 34 6.66 -0.61 2.96
N ALA A 35 5.78 0.04 3.72
CA ALA A 35 5.31 -0.48 5.00
C ALA A 35 4.53 -1.81 4.87
N CYS A 36 3.82 -2.00 3.76
CA CYS A 36 3.02 -3.21 3.53
C CYS A 36 3.81 -4.37 2.92
N LEU A 37 4.88 -4.12 2.18
CA LEU A 37 5.59 -5.13 1.40
C LEU A 37 7.09 -5.19 1.72
N ASP A 38 7.84 -4.14 1.38
CA ASP A 38 9.30 -4.13 1.46
C ASP A 38 9.79 -4.42 2.87
N LEU A 39 9.19 -3.79 3.87
CA LEU A 39 9.54 -3.99 5.29
C LEU A 39 9.43 -5.46 5.73
N HIS A 40 8.45 -6.19 5.19
CA HIS A 40 8.28 -7.60 5.50
C HIS A 40 9.32 -8.47 4.82
N VAL A 41 9.68 -8.15 3.58
CA VAL A 41 10.77 -8.84 2.87
C VAL A 41 12.10 -8.57 3.56
N ASP A 42 12.38 -7.31 3.92
CA ASP A 42 13.60 -6.92 4.65
C ASP A 42 13.71 -7.59 6.03
N ALA A 43 12.58 -7.86 6.67
CA ALA A 43 12.50 -8.61 7.93
C ALA A 43 12.62 -10.14 7.77
N GLY A 44 12.95 -10.65 6.58
CA GLY A 44 13.13 -12.07 6.30
C GLY A 44 11.83 -12.87 6.17
N ARG A 45 10.69 -12.19 5.96
CA ARG A 45 9.36 -12.80 5.80
C ARG A 45 8.93 -12.93 4.34
N GLY A 46 9.88 -12.87 3.41
CA GLY A 46 9.60 -12.86 1.98
C GLY A 46 8.80 -14.06 1.47
N ASP A 47 9.02 -15.23 2.05
CA ASP A 47 8.36 -16.48 1.66
C ASP A 47 7.02 -16.74 2.38
N GLN A 48 6.63 -15.84 3.30
CA GLN A 48 5.33 -15.95 3.96
C GLN A 48 4.20 -15.50 3.04
N ASP A 49 3.02 -16.10 3.22
CA ASP A 49 1.81 -15.71 2.51
C ASP A 49 1.42 -14.27 2.87
N ALA A 50 1.38 -13.41 1.86
CA ALA A 50 1.01 -12.00 1.99
C ALA A 50 -0.42 -11.73 1.56
N LEU A 51 -0.90 -12.46 0.55
CA LEU A 51 -2.22 -12.29 -0.03
C LEU A 51 -2.79 -13.64 -0.44
N ILE A 52 -3.98 -13.94 0.04
CA ILE A 52 -4.78 -15.08 -0.39
C ILE A 52 -5.96 -14.53 -1.19
N TYR A 53 -6.00 -14.87 -2.47
CA TYR A 53 -7.10 -14.53 -3.35
C TYR A 53 -7.98 -15.76 -3.54
N ASP A 54 -9.22 -15.67 -3.09
CA ASP A 54 -10.23 -16.70 -3.26
C ASP A 54 -11.40 -16.11 -4.06
N SER A 55 -11.66 -16.65 -5.24
CA SER A 55 -12.71 -16.17 -6.13
C SER A 55 -13.72 -17.27 -6.43
N PRO A 56 -14.91 -17.22 -5.85
CA PRO A 56 -15.98 -18.15 -6.16
C PRO A 56 -16.49 -17.98 -7.59
N VAL A 57 -16.29 -16.84 -8.22
CA VAL A 57 -16.72 -16.58 -9.61
C VAL A 57 -15.85 -17.32 -10.61
N SER A 58 -14.54 -17.31 -10.41
CA SER A 58 -13.58 -18.03 -11.27
C SER A 58 -13.24 -19.43 -10.75
N ASN A 59 -13.71 -19.77 -9.55
CA ASN A 59 -13.37 -21.00 -8.83
C ASN A 59 -11.84 -21.19 -8.72
N THR A 60 -11.14 -20.11 -8.43
CA THR A 60 -9.67 -20.09 -8.30
C THR A 60 -9.25 -19.59 -6.93
N ILE A 61 -8.25 -20.26 -6.36
CA ILE A 61 -7.55 -19.81 -5.16
C ILE A 61 -6.10 -19.55 -5.57
N GLU A 62 -5.63 -18.35 -5.31
CA GLU A 62 -4.24 -17.96 -5.55
C GLU A 62 -3.62 -17.43 -4.26
N ILE A 63 -2.42 -17.88 -3.97
CA ILE A 63 -1.67 -17.43 -2.80
C ILE A 63 -0.40 -16.75 -3.30
N TYR A 64 -0.11 -15.56 -2.77
CA TYR A 64 1.07 -14.80 -3.11
C TYR A 64 1.92 -14.57 -1.87
N SER A 65 3.19 -14.89 -1.94
CA SER A 65 4.16 -14.52 -0.91
C SER A 65 4.46 -13.01 -0.95
N TYR A 66 5.07 -12.48 0.13
CA TYR A 66 5.51 -11.08 0.15
C TYR A 66 6.47 -10.75 -0.98
N SER A 67 7.43 -11.64 -1.28
CA SER A 67 8.38 -11.44 -2.38
C SER A 67 7.68 -11.40 -3.74
N GLU A 68 6.78 -12.32 -4.00
CA GLU A 68 6.02 -12.35 -5.27
C GLU A 68 5.14 -11.12 -5.43
N LEU A 69 4.44 -10.72 -4.36
CA LEU A 69 3.57 -9.55 -4.38
C LEU A 69 4.38 -8.27 -4.59
N LEU A 70 5.55 -8.14 -3.94
CA LEU A 70 6.48 -7.02 -4.14
C LEU A 70 6.91 -6.91 -5.61
N HIS A 71 7.30 -8.02 -6.24
CA HIS A 71 7.65 -8.04 -7.65
C HIS A 71 6.50 -7.60 -8.58
N ARG A 72 5.27 -8.06 -8.31
CA ARG A 72 4.08 -7.65 -9.08
C ARG A 72 3.81 -6.15 -8.92
N VAL A 73 3.86 -5.64 -7.70
CA VAL A 73 3.65 -4.21 -7.42
C VAL A 73 4.72 -3.34 -8.09
N ALA A 74 5.99 -3.76 -8.04
CA ALA A 74 7.09 -3.05 -8.72
C ALA A 74 6.90 -2.99 -10.24
N ARG A 75 6.39 -4.06 -10.86
CA ARG A 75 6.08 -4.09 -12.31
C ARG A 75 4.95 -3.11 -12.66
N VAL A 76 3.88 -3.08 -11.86
CA VAL A 76 2.76 -2.13 -12.05
C VAL A 76 3.25 -0.69 -11.88
N ALA A 77 4.03 -0.40 -10.83
CA ALA A 77 4.61 0.92 -10.60
C ALA A 77 5.51 1.36 -11.76
N GLY A 78 6.34 0.45 -12.31
CA GLY A 78 7.16 0.71 -13.49
C GLY A 78 6.33 1.03 -14.73
N SER A 79 5.19 0.35 -14.92
CA SER A 79 4.26 0.61 -16.02
C SER A 79 3.60 1.98 -15.90
N LEU A 80 3.13 2.33 -14.70
CA LEU A 80 2.54 3.64 -14.41
C LEU A 80 3.56 4.77 -14.66
N LYS A 81 4.80 4.57 -14.24
CA LYS A 81 5.88 5.52 -14.51
C LYS A 81 6.13 5.72 -16.02
N LYS A 82 6.11 4.65 -16.81
CA LYS A 82 6.23 4.72 -18.27
C LYS A 82 5.06 5.46 -18.93
N LEU A 83 3.87 5.39 -18.33
CA LEU A 83 2.69 6.14 -18.77
C LEU A 83 2.72 7.61 -18.34
N GLY A 84 3.77 8.08 -17.68
CA GLY A 84 3.94 9.47 -17.27
C GLY A 84 3.30 9.82 -15.93
N VAL A 85 2.89 8.83 -15.13
CA VAL A 85 2.39 9.09 -13.78
C VAL A 85 3.52 9.58 -12.89
N THR A 86 3.36 10.79 -12.36
CA THR A 86 4.34 11.46 -11.49
C THR A 86 3.73 11.80 -10.14
N ARG A 87 4.54 12.36 -9.24
CA ARG A 87 4.06 12.82 -7.93
C ARG A 87 2.94 13.85 -8.07
N GLY A 88 1.83 13.62 -7.37
CA GLY A 88 0.64 14.47 -7.43
C GLY A 88 -0.35 14.09 -8.53
N ALA A 89 -0.03 13.10 -9.38
CA ALA A 89 -0.98 12.59 -10.36
C ALA A 89 -2.13 11.85 -9.66
N VAL A 90 -3.34 12.03 -10.18
CA VAL A 90 -4.52 11.29 -9.72
C VAL A 90 -4.67 10.05 -10.61
N VAL A 91 -4.73 8.89 -9.97
CA VAL A 91 -5.00 7.61 -10.64
C VAL A 91 -6.37 7.11 -10.21
N VAL A 92 -7.26 6.88 -11.18
CA VAL A 92 -8.59 6.32 -10.93
C VAL A 92 -8.54 4.82 -11.18
N ILE A 93 -8.95 4.04 -10.18
CA ILE A 93 -9.09 2.59 -10.28
C ILE A 93 -10.56 2.28 -10.57
N TYR A 94 -10.83 1.76 -11.77
CA TYR A 94 -12.15 1.31 -12.18
C TYR A 94 -12.10 -0.19 -12.42
N MET A 95 -12.44 -0.94 -11.40
CA MET A 95 -12.41 -2.42 -11.40
C MET A 95 -13.68 -2.95 -10.72
N PRO A 96 -14.18 -4.14 -11.11
CA PRO A 96 -15.24 -4.79 -10.36
C PRO A 96 -14.79 -5.07 -8.92
N MET A 97 -15.73 -5.10 -7.99
CA MET A 97 -15.49 -5.54 -6.63
C MET A 97 -15.08 -7.02 -6.67
N LEU A 98 -13.80 -7.28 -6.54
CA LEU A 98 -13.26 -8.62 -6.39
C LEU A 98 -13.56 -9.12 -4.98
N SER A 99 -13.77 -10.41 -4.82
CA SER A 99 -14.16 -11.05 -3.56
C SER A 99 -13.17 -10.87 -2.39
N LEU A 100 -12.02 -10.29 -2.63
CA LEU A 100 -11.06 -9.86 -1.60
C LEU A 100 -11.64 -8.89 -0.56
N ILE A 101 -12.76 -8.27 -0.84
CA ILE A 101 -13.43 -7.30 0.06
C ILE A 101 -14.45 -7.98 0.98
N HIS A 102 -14.71 -9.26 0.79
CA HIS A 102 -15.70 -10.01 1.55
C HIS A 102 -15.11 -10.91 2.65
N ILE A 103 -13.90 -10.59 3.05
CA ILE A 103 -13.25 -11.26 4.20
C ILE A 103 -13.65 -10.58 5.49
#